data_48ee8cbb7894f9535bb3cbe39aea6fec
#
_entry.id   48ee8cbb7894f9535bb3cbe39aea6fec
#
_cell.length_a   1.000
_cell.length_b   1.000
_cell.length_c   1.000
_cell.angle_alpha   90.00
_cell.angle_beta   90.00
_cell.angle_gamma   90.00
#
_symmetry.space_group_name_H-M   'P 1'
#
loop_
_entity.id
_entity.type
_entity.pdbx_description
1 polymer ?
#
loop_
_entity_poly.entity_id
_entity_poly.type
_entity_poly.pdbx_seq_one_letter_code
_entity_poly.pdbx_strand_id
1 'polypeptide(L)'
;MNYYTPFIRKTEPGAVKGWISRYAWGDDYHDLFKVKLEHLFLKIKDISPMAIEGKAFVDSGPVLERDLAGVAGIGWIGKNTHLISPSRGSWFFLGELFLSVELIYDQRIRDRCGRCDLCLKACPTGAFLGPYMLDARRCISYLTIELKGAIPSHLRALVGNHIFGCDILSLIHI
;
A
#
# COMPACT_ATOMS: atom_id res chain seq x y z
N MET A 1 -0.14 0.02 -10.03
CA MET A 1 1.21 0.18 -10.64
C MET A 1 2.26 -0.34 -9.67
N ASN A 2 3.21 -1.17 -10.13
CA ASN A 2 4.28 -1.71 -9.28
C ASN A 2 5.34 -0.64 -9.00
N TYR A 3 5.77 -0.49 -7.74
CA TYR A 3 6.85 0.41 -7.33
C TYR A 3 8.07 -0.33 -6.75
N TYR A 4 8.11 -1.66 -6.84
CA TYR A 4 9.25 -2.42 -6.37
C TYR A 4 10.53 -2.02 -7.12
N THR A 5 11.53 -1.57 -6.37
CA THR A 5 12.85 -1.26 -6.87
C THR A 5 13.87 -2.10 -6.13
N PRO A 6 14.69 -2.89 -6.83
CA PRO A 6 15.76 -3.66 -6.21
C PRO A 6 16.69 -2.73 -5.42
N PHE A 7 17.13 -3.20 -4.27
CA PHE A 7 17.97 -2.38 -3.40
C PHE A 7 19.42 -2.39 -3.88
N ILE A 8 19.92 -1.26 -4.35
CA ILE A 8 21.34 -1.06 -4.64
C ILE A 8 21.93 -0.22 -3.52
N ARG A 9 22.58 -0.85 -2.54
CA ARG A 9 23.34 -0.14 -1.51
C ARG A 9 24.75 0.17 -2.00
N LYS A 10 25.02 1.40 -2.33
CA LYS A 10 26.36 1.97 -2.15
C LYS A 10 26.40 2.64 -0.77
N THR A 11 27.11 2.08 0.17
CA THR A 11 27.19 2.65 1.51
C THR A 11 28.65 2.84 1.89
N GLU A 12 29.01 4.06 2.24
CA GLU A 12 30.32 4.34 2.82
C GLU A 12 30.38 3.81 4.26
N PRO A 13 31.51 3.23 4.67
CA PRO A 13 31.71 2.80 6.05
C PRO A 13 31.56 3.99 7.03
N GLY A 14 30.82 3.80 8.12
CA GLY A 14 30.67 4.81 9.18
C GLY A 14 29.55 5.84 8.99
N ALA A 15 28.85 5.87 7.85
CA ALA A 15 27.72 6.78 7.66
C ALA A 15 26.52 6.39 8.52
N VAL A 16 25.90 7.38 9.17
CA VAL A 16 24.58 7.22 9.80
C VAL A 16 23.54 7.01 8.71
N LYS A 17 22.76 5.94 8.80
CA LYS A 17 21.81 5.53 7.76
C LYS A 17 20.39 5.61 8.28
N GLY A 18 19.52 6.27 7.52
CA GLY A 18 18.09 6.24 7.71
C GLY A 18 17.39 5.50 6.59
N TRP A 19 16.24 4.92 6.89
CA TRP A 19 15.43 4.18 5.95
C TRP A 19 14.19 4.99 5.55
N ILE A 20 14.02 5.15 4.25
CA ILE A 20 12.81 5.70 3.64
C ILE A 20 12.15 4.58 2.85
N SER A 21 10.85 4.38 3.02
CA SER A 21 10.10 3.36 2.27
C SER A 21 10.16 3.62 0.78
N ARG A 22 10.22 2.56 0.00
CA ARG A 22 10.41 2.61 -1.47
C ARG A 22 9.30 3.35 -2.20
N TYR A 23 8.08 3.32 -1.67
CA TYR A 23 6.97 4.04 -2.30
C TYR A 23 7.23 5.56 -2.40
N ALA A 24 8.08 6.10 -1.53
CA ALA A 24 8.43 7.51 -1.47
C ALA A 24 9.75 7.87 -2.18
N TRP A 25 10.34 6.95 -2.97
CA TRP A 25 11.65 7.20 -3.63
C TRP A 25 11.56 7.93 -4.97
N GLY A 26 10.41 7.99 -5.57
CA GLY A 26 10.18 8.61 -6.88
C GLY A 26 9.39 9.90 -6.78
N ASP A 27 8.82 10.28 -7.91
CA ASP A 27 7.85 11.36 -7.98
C ASP A 27 6.60 11.02 -7.18
N ASP A 28 5.83 12.05 -6.83
CA ASP A 28 4.57 11.88 -6.11
C ASP A 28 3.60 11.01 -6.93
N TYR A 29 3.30 9.82 -6.40
CA TYR A 29 2.43 8.88 -7.09
C TYR A 29 0.99 9.39 -7.21
N HIS A 30 0.54 10.29 -6.33
CA HIS A 30 -0.79 10.88 -6.42
C HIS A 30 -0.96 11.64 -7.73
N ASP A 31 0.02 12.47 -8.10
CA ASP A 31 -0.03 13.24 -9.34
C ASP A 31 0.08 12.35 -10.57
N LEU A 32 0.99 11.37 -10.50
CA LEU A 32 1.17 10.40 -11.57
C LEU A 32 -0.11 9.59 -11.83
N PHE A 33 -0.79 9.14 -10.76
CA PHE A 33 -2.03 8.37 -10.90
C PHE A 33 -3.20 9.21 -11.37
N LYS A 34 -3.35 10.45 -10.88
CA LYS A 34 -4.40 11.36 -11.36
C LYS A 34 -4.33 11.49 -12.88
N VAL A 35 -3.15 11.79 -13.42
CA VAL A 35 -2.96 11.91 -14.87
C VAL A 35 -3.30 10.59 -15.60
N LYS A 36 -2.85 9.45 -15.07
CA LYS A 36 -3.11 8.15 -15.71
C LYS A 36 -4.60 7.75 -15.66
N LEU A 37 -5.27 7.99 -14.55
CA LEU A 37 -6.70 7.70 -14.39
C LEU A 37 -7.55 8.62 -15.25
N GLU A 38 -7.16 9.89 -15.39
CA GLU A 38 -7.82 10.84 -16.27
C GLU A 38 -7.70 10.40 -17.74
N HIS A 39 -6.50 10.03 -18.18
CA HIS A 39 -6.29 9.48 -19.54
C HIS A 39 -7.09 8.18 -19.74
N LEU A 40 -7.15 7.30 -18.75
CA LEU A 40 -7.95 6.09 -18.82
C LEU A 40 -9.45 6.43 -18.96
N PHE A 41 -9.94 7.38 -18.16
CA PHE A 41 -11.33 7.83 -18.23
C PHE A 41 -11.69 8.40 -19.60
N LEU A 42 -10.82 9.26 -20.17
CA LEU A 42 -11.03 9.82 -21.50
C LEU A 42 -11.09 8.74 -22.57
N LYS A 43 -10.20 7.74 -22.51
CA LYS A 43 -10.26 6.59 -23.43
C LYS A 43 -11.54 5.77 -23.30
N ILE A 44 -11.99 5.51 -22.06
CA ILE A 44 -13.25 4.79 -21.83
C ILE A 44 -14.42 5.59 -22.38
N LYS A 45 -14.43 6.90 -22.18
CA LYS A 45 -15.45 7.81 -22.68
C LYS A 45 -15.51 7.84 -24.21
N ASP A 46 -14.35 7.77 -24.88
CA ASP A 46 -14.23 7.77 -26.34
C ASP A 46 -14.78 6.50 -26.99
N ILE A 47 -14.57 5.35 -26.36
CA ILE A 47 -15.05 4.05 -26.87
C ILE A 47 -16.49 3.70 -26.43
N SER A 48 -17.05 4.45 -25.49
CA SER A 48 -18.39 4.18 -24.97
C SER A 48 -19.47 4.65 -25.94
N PRO A 49 -20.47 3.84 -26.23
CA PRO A 49 -21.62 4.27 -27.03
C PRO A 49 -22.57 5.23 -26.28
N MET A 50 -22.37 5.41 -24.96
CA MET A 50 -23.20 6.22 -24.09
C MET A 50 -22.36 7.30 -23.40
N ALA A 51 -23.02 8.39 -22.98
CA ALA A 51 -22.38 9.37 -22.11
C ALA A 51 -22.04 8.71 -20.76
N ILE A 52 -20.78 8.81 -20.34
CA ILE A 52 -20.29 8.27 -19.07
C ILE A 52 -19.80 9.41 -18.20
N GLU A 53 -20.21 9.40 -16.94
CA GLU A 53 -19.60 10.17 -15.86
C GLU A 53 -18.62 9.32 -15.10
N GLY A 54 -17.56 9.94 -14.54
CA GLY A 54 -16.55 9.22 -13.78
C GLY A 54 -15.83 10.10 -12.79
N LYS A 55 -15.31 9.47 -11.73
CA LYS A 55 -14.50 10.13 -10.70
C LYS A 55 -13.36 9.23 -10.29
N ALA A 56 -12.13 9.77 -10.35
CA ALA A 56 -10.92 9.10 -9.93
C ALA A 56 -10.58 9.42 -8.48
N PHE A 57 -10.02 8.43 -7.77
CA PHE A 57 -9.45 8.58 -6.45
C PHE A 57 -8.07 7.93 -6.41
N VAL A 58 -7.21 8.48 -5.58
CA VAL A 58 -5.88 7.95 -5.28
C VAL A 58 -5.58 8.34 -3.84
N ASP A 59 -5.57 7.37 -2.92
CA ASP A 59 -5.24 7.48 -1.50
C ASP A 59 -6.02 8.57 -0.71
N SER A 60 -6.12 9.77 -1.21
CA SER A 60 -6.69 10.93 -0.50
C SER A 60 -8.23 11.04 -0.55
N GLY A 61 -8.93 10.04 -1.04
CA GLY A 61 -10.40 10.02 -1.12
C GLY A 61 -11.07 9.29 0.07
N PRO A 62 -12.38 9.53 0.33
CA PRO A 62 -13.12 8.78 1.34
C PRO A 62 -13.51 7.39 0.80
N VAL A 63 -12.51 6.61 0.37
CA VAL A 63 -12.68 5.33 -0.31
C VAL A 63 -11.86 4.27 0.41
N LEU A 64 -12.44 3.09 0.62
CA LEU A 64 -11.75 1.93 1.17
C LEU A 64 -11.04 1.16 0.05
N GLU A 65 -9.96 1.75 -0.48
CA GLU A 65 -9.25 1.29 -1.68
C GLU A 65 -8.85 -0.20 -1.62
N ARG A 66 -8.27 -0.65 -0.50
CA ARG A 66 -7.85 -2.05 -0.32
C ARG A 66 -9.03 -3.02 -0.37
N ASP A 67 -10.15 -2.66 0.25
CA ASP A 67 -11.36 -3.48 0.26
C ASP A 67 -11.97 -3.57 -1.14
N LEU A 68 -12.06 -2.44 -1.85
CA LEU A 68 -12.52 -2.41 -3.25
C LEU A 68 -11.60 -3.20 -4.16
N ALA A 69 -10.28 -3.07 -4.02
CA ALA A 69 -9.32 -3.85 -4.80
C ALA A 69 -9.42 -5.35 -4.51
N GLY A 70 -9.73 -5.74 -3.26
CA GLY A 70 -10.04 -7.12 -2.89
C GLY A 70 -11.33 -7.63 -3.56
N VAL A 71 -12.38 -6.80 -3.62
CA VAL A 71 -13.63 -7.12 -4.33
C VAL A 71 -13.39 -7.24 -5.83
N ALA A 72 -12.56 -6.34 -6.39
CA ALA A 72 -12.19 -6.32 -7.80
C ALA A 72 -11.21 -7.44 -8.21
N GLY A 73 -10.93 -8.41 -7.34
CA GLY A 73 -10.10 -9.56 -7.70
C GLY A 73 -8.60 -9.27 -7.91
N ILE A 74 -8.08 -8.12 -7.44
CA ILE A 74 -6.66 -7.77 -7.56
C ILE A 74 -5.81 -8.63 -6.62
N GLY A 75 -6.35 -8.97 -5.45
CA GLY A 75 -5.67 -9.75 -4.42
C GLY A 75 -6.59 -10.09 -3.26
N TRP A 76 -6.00 -10.55 -2.16
CA TRP A 76 -6.70 -10.76 -0.89
C TRP A 76 -6.11 -9.86 0.19
N ILE A 77 -6.90 -9.54 1.21
CA ILE A 77 -6.39 -8.84 2.38
C ILE A 77 -5.67 -9.86 3.27
N GLY A 78 -4.37 -9.68 3.45
CA GLY A 78 -3.56 -10.55 4.30
C GLY A 78 -3.75 -10.29 5.79
N LYS A 79 -3.25 -11.21 6.64
CA LYS A 79 -3.26 -11.06 8.10
C LYS A 79 -2.56 -9.78 8.59
N ASN A 80 -1.68 -9.21 7.76
CA ASN A 80 -1.00 -7.92 7.97
C ASN A 80 -1.80 -6.71 7.50
N THR A 81 -3.06 -6.88 7.15
CA THR A 81 -3.96 -5.83 6.62
C THR A 81 -3.57 -5.24 5.25
N HIS A 82 -2.52 -5.76 4.59
CA HIS A 82 -2.16 -5.35 3.24
C HIS A 82 -2.98 -6.12 2.19
N LEU A 83 -3.21 -5.48 1.04
CA LEU A 83 -3.65 -6.19 -0.15
C LEU A 83 -2.46 -6.96 -0.74
N ILE A 84 -2.64 -8.24 -1.00
CA ILE A 84 -1.61 -9.12 -1.52
C ILE A 84 -2.07 -9.68 -2.86
N SER A 85 -1.37 -9.34 -3.93
CA SER A 85 -1.61 -9.89 -5.27
C SER A 85 -0.80 -11.18 -5.45
N PRO A 86 -1.39 -12.23 -6.08
CA PRO A 86 -0.67 -13.48 -6.34
C PRO A 86 0.58 -13.33 -7.20
N SER A 87 0.63 -12.30 -8.05
CA SER A 87 1.70 -12.07 -9.03
C SER A 87 2.64 -10.92 -8.69
N ARG A 88 2.26 -10.06 -7.73
CA ARG A 88 2.99 -8.81 -7.44
C ARG A 88 3.29 -8.59 -5.95
N GLY A 89 2.88 -9.54 -5.10
CA GLY A 89 2.98 -9.35 -3.64
C GLY A 89 2.19 -8.11 -3.19
N SER A 90 2.83 -7.25 -2.39
CA SER A 90 2.23 -6.00 -1.87
C SER A 90 2.88 -4.73 -2.44
N TRP A 91 3.70 -4.82 -3.49
CA TRP A 91 4.51 -3.74 -4.03
C TRP A 91 3.83 -2.99 -5.16
N PHE A 92 2.64 -2.47 -4.93
CA PHE A 92 1.93 -1.69 -5.95
C PHE A 92 1.03 -0.63 -5.31
N PHE A 93 0.87 0.46 -6.05
CA PHE A 93 -0.09 1.50 -5.73
C PHE A 93 -1.48 1.13 -6.25
N LEU A 94 -2.50 1.63 -5.58
CA LEU A 94 -3.89 1.56 -5.98
C LEU A 94 -4.34 2.90 -6.57
N GLY A 95 -5.40 2.87 -7.32
CA GLY A 95 -6.12 4.02 -7.81
C GLY A 95 -7.43 3.53 -8.38
N GLU A 96 -8.52 4.21 -8.08
CA GLU A 96 -9.88 3.83 -8.41
C GLU A 96 -10.48 4.81 -9.40
N LEU A 97 -11.24 4.24 -10.34
CA LEU A 97 -12.06 5.00 -11.27
C LEU A 97 -13.51 4.54 -11.13
N PHE A 98 -14.34 5.38 -10.52
CA PHE A 98 -15.78 5.14 -10.44
C PHE A 98 -16.44 5.64 -11.72
N LEU A 99 -17.30 4.82 -12.30
CA LEU A 99 -17.98 5.09 -13.58
C LEU A 99 -19.49 4.92 -13.44
N SER A 100 -20.25 5.74 -14.16
CA SER A 100 -21.71 5.63 -14.26
C SER A 100 -22.16 4.56 -15.26
N VAL A 101 -21.36 3.51 -15.49
CA VAL A 101 -21.64 2.42 -16.41
C VAL A 101 -21.44 1.10 -15.69
N GLU A 102 -22.30 0.14 -16.00
CA GLU A 102 -22.17 -1.22 -15.49
C GLU A 102 -21.00 -1.94 -16.20
N LEU A 103 -20.15 -2.57 -15.42
CA LEU A 103 -19.02 -3.35 -15.89
C LEU A 103 -19.21 -4.83 -15.53
N ILE A 104 -18.57 -5.71 -16.27
CA ILE A 104 -18.47 -7.12 -15.89
C ILE A 104 -17.54 -7.21 -14.68
N TYR A 105 -18.04 -7.79 -13.59
CA TYR A 105 -17.28 -7.88 -12.34
C TYR A 105 -16.33 -9.05 -12.33
N ASP A 106 -15.11 -8.80 -11.87
CA ASP A 106 -14.14 -9.84 -11.57
C ASP A 106 -14.51 -10.62 -10.31
N GLN A 107 -13.95 -11.82 -10.17
CA GLN A 107 -14.18 -12.64 -8.98
C GLN A 107 -13.13 -12.37 -7.90
N ARG A 108 -13.56 -12.34 -6.66
CA ARG A 108 -12.66 -12.22 -5.50
C ARG A 108 -11.65 -13.37 -5.46
N ILE A 109 -10.40 -13.03 -5.16
CA ILE A 109 -9.36 -14.01 -4.85
C ILE A 109 -9.55 -14.51 -3.42
N ARG A 110 -9.52 -15.83 -3.23
CA ARG A 110 -9.59 -16.44 -1.90
C ARG A 110 -8.34 -16.09 -1.09
N ASP A 111 -8.51 -15.94 0.23
CA ASP A 111 -7.41 -15.81 1.18
C ASP A 111 -6.43 -16.99 1.06
N ARG A 112 -5.15 -16.67 0.98
CA ARG A 112 -4.04 -17.63 0.91
C ARG A 112 -3.12 -17.60 2.12
N CYS A 113 -3.46 -16.85 3.17
CA CYS A 113 -2.65 -16.78 4.39
C CYS A 113 -2.63 -18.10 5.16
N GLY A 114 -3.74 -18.85 5.18
CA GLY A 114 -3.82 -20.15 5.86
C GLY A 114 -3.22 -20.10 7.28
N ARG A 115 -2.26 -20.98 7.57
CA ARG A 115 -1.55 -21.05 8.86
C ARG A 115 -0.32 -20.13 8.96
N CYS A 116 0.04 -19.41 7.89
CA CYS A 116 1.17 -18.49 7.90
C CYS A 116 0.95 -17.33 8.87
N ASP A 117 1.98 -16.97 9.66
CA ASP A 117 1.98 -15.86 10.63
C ASP A 117 3.28 -15.03 10.57
N LEU A 118 4.05 -15.16 9.49
CA LEU A 118 5.35 -14.50 9.32
C LEU A 118 5.26 -12.98 9.50
N CYS A 119 4.24 -12.36 8.91
CA CYS A 119 4.04 -10.91 9.01
C CYS A 119 3.75 -10.45 10.45
N LEU A 120 3.00 -11.24 11.23
CA LEU A 120 2.68 -10.90 12.62
C LEU A 120 3.95 -10.94 13.49
N LYS A 121 4.83 -11.91 13.24
CA LYS A 121 6.10 -12.09 13.97
C LYS A 121 7.18 -11.09 13.52
N ALA A 122 7.15 -10.66 12.26
CA ALA A 122 8.17 -9.77 11.69
C ALA A 122 8.02 -8.31 12.12
N CYS A 123 6.87 -7.90 12.65
CA CYS A 123 6.64 -6.52 13.05
C CYS A 123 7.45 -6.17 14.31
N PRO A 124 8.48 -5.30 14.23
CA PRO A 124 9.39 -5.06 15.35
C PRO A 124 8.72 -4.33 16.52
N THR A 125 7.69 -3.55 16.25
CA THR A 125 6.93 -2.81 17.28
C THR A 125 5.75 -3.61 17.83
N GLY A 126 5.51 -4.83 17.32
CA GLY A 126 4.37 -5.65 17.69
C GLY A 126 3.04 -4.93 17.49
N ALA A 127 2.88 -4.26 16.34
CA ALA A 127 1.69 -3.47 16.03
C ALA A 127 0.44 -4.32 15.78
N PHE A 128 0.58 -5.64 15.56
CA PHE A 128 -0.57 -6.52 15.38
C PHE A 128 -1.11 -7.06 16.71
N LEU A 129 -2.38 -6.81 16.96
CA LEU A 129 -3.11 -7.38 18.10
C LEU A 129 -3.58 -8.81 17.80
N GLY A 130 -3.57 -9.20 16.56
CA GLY A 130 -3.94 -10.49 16.01
C GLY A 130 -4.02 -10.43 14.48
N PRO A 131 -4.36 -11.55 13.82
CA PRO A 131 -4.61 -11.54 12.38
C PRO A 131 -5.66 -10.49 12.00
N TYR A 132 -5.36 -9.69 10.97
CA TYR A 132 -6.23 -8.64 10.43
C TYR A 132 -6.50 -7.46 11.39
N MET A 133 -5.81 -7.38 12.52
CA MET A 133 -6.00 -6.34 13.53
C MET A 133 -4.69 -5.60 13.79
N LEU A 134 -4.63 -4.32 13.35
CA LEU A 134 -3.48 -3.44 13.51
C LEU A 134 -3.79 -2.33 14.53
N ASP A 135 -2.92 -2.16 15.54
CA ASP A 135 -2.86 -0.94 16.33
C ASP A 135 -1.94 0.08 15.63
N ALA A 136 -2.54 1.04 14.92
CA ALA A 136 -1.80 2.04 14.16
C ALA A 136 -0.84 2.85 15.05
N ARG A 137 -1.15 3.08 16.33
CA ARG A 137 -0.31 3.84 17.28
C ARG A 137 1.05 3.18 17.53
N ARG A 138 1.22 1.93 17.14
CA ARG A 138 2.47 1.17 17.22
C ARG A 138 3.10 0.94 15.85
N CYS A 139 2.39 1.23 14.77
CA CYS A 139 2.88 1.03 13.41
C CYS A 139 3.98 2.04 13.06
N ILE A 140 5.13 1.57 12.57
CA ILE A 140 6.25 2.43 12.16
C ILE A 140 5.82 3.43 11.10
N SER A 141 4.99 3.04 10.13
CA SER A 141 4.49 3.96 9.10
C SER A 141 3.69 5.09 9.73
N TYR A 142 2.76 4.79 10.64
CA TYR A 142 2.02 5.83 11.36
C TYR A 142 2.94 6.73 12.20
N LEU A 143 3.89 6.13 12.93
CA LEU A 143 4.79 6.86 13.82
C LEU A 143 5.74 7.80 13.08
N THR A 144 6.06 7.49 11.83
CA THR A 144 7.02 8.26 11.02
C THR A 144 6.39 9.18 9.97
N ILE A 145 5.09 9.03 9.71
CA ILE A 145 4.37 9.82 8.69
C ILE A 145 3.27 10.67 9.32
N GLU A 146 2.39 10.05 10.13
CA GLU A 146 1.15 10.67 10.57
C GLU A 146 1.22 11.27 11.97
N LEU A 147 2.09 10.73 12.82
CA LEU A 147 2.20 11.17 14.21
C LEU A 147 2.69 12.61 14.29
N LYS A 148 1.84 13.49 14.84
CA LYS A 148 2.22 14.86 15.16
C LYS A 148 2.81 14.90 16.56
N GLY A 149 4.13 14.98 16.66
CA GLY A 149 4.87 15.01 17.93
C GLY A 149 5.97 13.98 18.01
N ALA A 150 6.51 13.79 19.22
CA ALA A 150 7.62 12.87 19.43
C ALA A 150 7.15 11.41 19.52
N ILE A 151 7.87 10.50 18.88
CA ILE A 151 7.65 9.06 19.04
C ILE A 151 7.81 8.69 20.52
N PRO A 152 6.87 7.92 21.11
CA PRO A 152 6.96 7.46 22.49
C PRO A 152 8.29 6.76 22.79
N SER A 153 8.91 7.08 23.92
CA SER A 153 10.26 6.63 24.26
C SER A 153 10.45 5.11 24.18
N HIS A 154 9.47 4.35 24.61
CA HIS A 154 9.50 2.88 24.60
C HIS A 154 9.43 2.28 23.17
N LEU A 155 9.01 3.03 22.16
CA LEU A 155 8.95 2.58 20.76
C LEU A 155 10.20 3.00 19.96
N ARG A 156 10.96 4.00 20.39
CA ARG A 156 12.07 4.57 19.59
C ARG A 156 13.10 3.51 19.18
N ALA A 157 13.51 2.66 20.11
CA ALA A 157 14.47 1.59 19.82
C ALA A 157 13.90 0.56 18.82
N LEU A 158 12.60 0.29 18.87
CA LEU A 158 11.90 -0.65 17.99
C LEU A 158 11.67 -0.08 16.59
N VAL A 159 11.50 1.23 16.46
CA VAL A 159 11.44 1.93 15.17
C VAL A 159 12.78 1.87 14.45
N GLY A 160 13.89 1.81 15.21
CA GLY A 160 15.23 1.71 14.65
C GLY A 160 15.60 2.93 13.80
N ASN A 161 16.08 2.69 12.60
CA ASN A 161 16.55 3.72 11.66
C ASN A 161 15.51 4.10 10.59
N HIS A 162 14.22 3.77 10.76
CA HIS A 162 13.17 4.21 9.86
C HIS A 162 12.90 5.70 10.04
N ILE A 163 13.05 6.46 8.96
CA ILE A 163 12.80 7.91 8.91
C ILE A 163 11.42 8.20 8.36
N PHE A 164 10.98 7.43 7.34
CA PHE A 164 9.71 7.64 6.67
C PHE A 164 9.16 6.31 6.13
N GLY A 165 8.03 5.87 6.68
CA GLY A 165 7.37 4.62 6.27
C GLY A 165 8.09 3.35 6.73
N CYS A 166 7.56 2.20 6.30
CA CYS A 166 8.08 0.88 6.65
C CYS A 166 7.80 -0.14 5.55
N ASP A 167 8.85 -0.79 5.05
CA ASP A 167 8.73 -1.84 4.01
C ASP A 167 8.84 -3.26 4.57
N ILE A 168 8.97 -3.44 5.89
CA ILE A 168 9.26 -4.76 6.49
C ILE A 168 8.24 -5.80 6.05
N LEU A 169 6.96 -5.46 6.08
CA LEU A 169 5.89 -6.41 5.75
C LEU A 169 5.71 -6.61 4.25
N SER A 170 5.98 -5.59 3.45
CA SER A 170 5.94 -5.70 2.00
C SER A 170 7.01 -6.66 1.47
N LEU A 171 8.18 -6.72 2.12
CA LEU A 171 9.27 -7.63 1.80
C LEU A 171 8.94 -9.12 2.00
N ILE A 172 7.96 -9.44 2.84
CA ILE A 172 7.56 -10.84 3.10
C ILE A 172 6.82 -11.45 1.91
N HIS A 173 6.29 -10.62 1.01
CA HIS A 173 5.46 -11.03 -0.12
C HIS A 173 6.12 -10.81 -1.49
N ILE A 174 7.42 -10.92 -1.57
CA ILE A 174 8.17 -10.89 -2.83
C ILE A 174 8.15 -12.26 -3.50
#